data_0ac8108502a7ee6ad3e2fee340e7a37b
#
_entry.id   0ac8108502a7ee6ad3e2fee340e7a37b
#
_cell.length_a   1.000
_cell.length_b   1.000
_cell.length_c   1.000
_cell.angle_alpha   90.00
_cell.angle_beta   90.00
_cell.angle_gamma   90.00
#
_symmetry.space_group_name_H-M   'P 1'
#
loop_
_entity.id
_entity.type
_entity.pdbx_description
1 polymer ?
#
loop_
_entity_poly.entity_id
_entity_poly.type
_entity_poly.pdbx_seq_one_letter_code
_entity_poly.pdbx_strand_id
1 'polypeptide(L)'
;MIELKEVSKIYRSKKSVDTLALKNVSLTLEDKGMVFILGKSGSGKSTLLNLLGGLDKPSSGEIFIQGKSMKDFTEKDFDRYRNSFVGFVFQEFNLLEDYNVYENIELALALQQKKDENHFIRHLLTSLDLEGLEKRKINELSGGQKQRVAIARALVKRPKLLLCDEPTGNLDQKSGQEIFTILKEISKQNLVVVVSHDEEAARKYADRILTIVDGEITEDTGYQNTEENSSSFTLQEAHLPFSYIFKMALHNLKLKPFKLVLTVLLLT
;
A
#
# COMPACT_ATOMS: atom_id res chain seq x y z
N MET A 1 0.95 8.62 14.81
CA MET A 1 0.92 7.43 15.69
C MET A 1 -0.30 6.56 15.34
N ILE A 2 -0.10 5.26 15.21
CA ILE A 2 -1.15 4.26 15.00
C ILE A 2 -1.14 3.33 16.21
N GLU A 3 -2.29 3.07 16.81
CA GLU A 3 -2.41 2.23 17.99
C GLU A 3 -3.44 1.12 17.76
N LEU A 4 -3.08 -0.10 18.08
CA LEU A 4 -3.94 -1.28 18.09
C LEU A 4 -4.16 -1.71 19.54
N LYS A 5 -5.41 -1.96 19.93
CA LYS A 5 -5.79 -2.44 21.27
C LYS A 5 -6.55 -3.74 21.14
N GLU A 6 -5.91 -4.84 21.55
CA GLU A 6 -6.49 -6.19 21.63
C GLU A 6 -7.16 -6.62 20.31
N VAL A 7 -6.53 -6.27 19.17
CA VAL A 7 -7.08 -6.50 17.85
C VAL A 7 -7.04 -7.97 17.49
N SER A 8 -8.19 -8.55 17.16
CA SER A 8 -8.29 -9.91 16.60
C SER A 8 -9.01 -9.90 15.26
N LYS A 9 -8.64 -10.85 14.39
CA LYS A 9 -9.29 -11.06 13.10
C LYS A 9 -9.60 -12.52 12.85
N ILE A 10 -10.88 -12.79 12.60
CA ILE A 10 -11.41 -14.12 12.26
C ILE A 10 -12.01 -14.05 10.86
N TYR A 11 -11.55 -14.89 9.96
CA TYR A 11 -12.18 -15.12 8.68
C TYR A 11 -13.15 -16.28 8.76
N ARG A 12 -14.45 -15.97 8.63
CA ARG A 12 -15.53 -16.96 8.68
C ARG A 12 -15.73 -17.59 7.30
N SER A 13 -15.81 -18.91 7.27
CA SER A 13 -16.08 -19.66 6.05
C SER A 13 -17.40 -20.40 6.14
N LYS A 14 -18.24 -20.31 5.11
CA LYS A 14 -19.49 -21.09 5.03
C LYS A 14 -19.26 -22.61 4.81
N LYS A 15 -18.06 -23.01 4.39
CA LYS A 15 -17.75 -24.38 3.94
C LYS A 15 -16.54 -25.02 4.64
N SER A 16 -15.82 -24.28 5.47
CA SER A 16 -14.62 -24.74 6.19
C SER A 16 -14.57 -24.16 7.60
N VAL A 17 -13.57 -24.59 8.39
CA VAL A 17 -13.33 -24.07 9.75
C VAL A 17 -12.96 -22.59 9.68
N ASP A 18 -13.49 -21.80 10.62
CA ASP A 18 -13.13 -20.40 10.80
C ASP A 18 -11.62 -20.28 11.07
N THR A 19 -10.97 -19.32 10.42
CA THR A 19 -9.53 -19.07 10.57
C THR A 19 -9.31 -17.85 11.45
N LEU A 20 -8.70 -18.04 12.61
CA LEU A 20 -8.25 -16.96 13.48
C LEU A 20 -6.90 -16.47 12.96
N ALA A 21 -6.90 -15.35 12.23
CA ALA A 21 -5.71 -14.82 11.56
C ALA A 21 -4.88 -13.89 12.44
N LEU A 22 -5.50 -13.19 13.39
CA LEU A 22 -4.82 -12.37 14.40
C LEU A 22 -5.49 -12.58 15.76
N LYS A 23 -4.69 -12.62 16.84
CA LYS A 23 -5.12 -12.88 18.21
C LYS A 23 -4.64 -11.77 19.14
N ASN A 24 -5.56 -10.95 19.65
CA ASN A 24 -5.34 -9.93 20.69
C ASN A 24 -4.06 -9.08 20.48
N VAL A 25 -3.80 -8.68 19.25
CA VAL A 25 -2.64 -7.87 18.91
C VAL A 25 -2.79 -6.47 19.48
N SER A 26 -1.86 -6.10 20.37
CA SER A 26 -1.70 -4.73 20.88
C SER A 26 -0.36 -4.20 20.43
N LEU A 27 -0.36 -3.05 19.75
CA LEU A 27 0.81 -2.50 19.10
C LEU A 27 0.67 -0.99 18.93
N THR A 28 1.74 -0.24 19.18
CA THR A 28 1.83 1.18 18.84
C THR A 28 2.90 1.37 17.79
N LEU A 29 2.57 2.09 16.71
CA LEU A 29 3.48 2.45 15.63
C LEU A 29 3.66 3.97 15.61
N GLU A 30 4.92 4.40 15.50
CA GLU A 30 5.29 5.82 15.43
C GLU A 30 4.90 6.45 14.10
N ASP A 31 5.07 7.78 13.95
CA ASP A 31 4.72 8.49 12.72
C ASP A 31 5.75 8.35 11.61
N LYS A 32 6.94 7.87 11.91
CA LYS A 32 8.05 7.66 10.95
C LYS A 32 8.90 6.44 11.35
N GLY A 33 9.73 5.99 10.44
CA GLY A 33 10.60 4.85 10.62
C GLY A 33 10.24 3.66 9.75
N MET A 34 11.13 2.69 9.66
CA MET A 34 10.94 1.47 8.87
C MET A 34 10.71 0.28 9.79
N VAL A 35 9.49 -0.24 9.78
CA VAL A 35 9.05 -1.39 10.58
C VAL A 35 8.95 -2.61 9.69
N PHE A 36 9.68 -3.68 10.02
CA PHE A 36 9.51 -4.97 9.38
C PHE A 36 8.57 -5.86 10.20
N ILE A 37 7.66 -6.55 9.50
CA ILE A 37 6.80 -7.60 10.05
C ILE A 37 7.25 -8.91 9.44
N LEU A 38 7.91 -9.73 10.26
CA LEU A 38 8.43 -11.04 9.88
C LEU A 38 7.49 -12.16 10.33
N GLY A 39 7.58 -13.31 9.68
CA GLY A 39 6.88 -14.54 10.05
C GLY A 39 6.66 -15.46 8.85
N LYS A 40 6.29 -16.69 9.11
CA LYS A 40 6.01 -17.71 8.07
C LYS A 40 4.77 -17.34 7.24
N SER A 41 4.62 -17.96 6.07
CA SER A 41 3.38 -17.83 5.29
C SER A 41 2.17 -18.24 6.14
N GLY A 42 1.08 -17.47 6.07
CA GLY A 42 -0.13 -17.74 6.84
C GLY A 42 -0.09 -17.28 8.31
N SER A 43 1.00 -16.69 8.82
CA SER A 43 1.08 -16.25 10.23
C SER A 43 0.23 -15.03 10.58
N GLY A 44 -0.40 -14.34 9.62
CA GLY A 44 -1.25 -13.16 9.85
C GLY A 44 -0.65 -11.83 9.39
N LYS A 45 0.55 -11.79 8.80
CA LYS A 45 1.25 -10.56 8.38
C LYS A 45 0.42 -9.69 7.41
N SER A 46 -0.02 -10.25 6.29
CA SER A 46 -0.83 -9.52 5.31
C SER A 46 -2.21 -9.15 5.88
N THR A 47 -2.74 -9.94 6.82
CA THR A 47 -3.95 -9.56 7.57
C THR A 47 -3.72 -8.30 8.40
N LEU A 48 -2.62 -8.23 9.16
CA LEU A 48 -2.28 -7.03 9.92
C LEU A 48 -2.09 -5.82 9.00
N LEU A 49 -1.38 -6.01 7.88
CA LEU A 49 -1.17 -4.96 6.88
C LEU A 49 -2.49 -4.46 6.29
N ASN A 50 -3.44 -5.35 5.98
CA ASN A 50 -4.76 -4.99 5.46
C ASN A 50 -5.60 -4.22 6.50
N LEU A 51 -5.51 -4.57 7.77
CA LEU A 51 -6.18 -3.83 8.85
C LEU A 51 -5.59 -2.43 9.00
N LEU A 52 -4.26 -2.29 9.02
CA LEU A 52 -3.57 -1.00 9.07
C LEU A 52 -3.93 -0.12 7.87
N GLY A 53 -4.10 -0.72 6.70
CA GLY A 53 -4.46 -0.04 5.47
C GLY A 53 -5.94 0.29 5.30
N GLY A 54 -6.80 -0.15 6.22
CA GLY A 54 -8.25 0.02 6.10
C GLY A 54 -8.86 -0.73 4.90
N LEU A 55 -8.20 -1.81 4.45
CA LEU A 55 -8.73 -2.72 3.43
C LEU A 55 -9.64 -3.77 4.05
N ASP A 56 -9.48 -4.01 5.36
CA ASP A 56 -10.31 -4.92 6.14
C ASP A 56 -10.58 -4.31 7.52
N LYS A 57 -11.54 -4.90 8.26
CA LYS A 57 -11.94 -4.45 9.61
C LYS A 57 -11.62 -5.54 10.63
N PRO A 58 -11.21 -5.17 11.86
CA PRO A 58 -11.00 -6.15 12.91
C PRO A 58 -12.31 -6.84 13.29
N SER A 59 -12.24 -8.09 13.75
CA SER A 59 -13.38 -8.83 14.31
C SER A 59 -13.66 -8.41 15.76
N SER A 60 -12.60 -8.07 16.51
CA SER A 60 -12.66 -7.48 17.86
C SER A 60 -11.44 -6.60 18.11
N GLY A 61 -11.44 -5.87 19.21
CA GLY A 61 -10.41 -4.88 19.50
C GLY A 61 -10.64 -3.56 18.74
N GLU A 62 -9.66 -2.67 18.75
CA GLU A 62 -9.80 -1.33 18.21
C GLU A 62 -8.50 -0.81 17.61
N ILE A 63 -8.60 -0.07 16.50
CA ILE A 63 -7.47 0.57 15.84
C ILE A 63 -7.69 2.08 15.86
N PHE A 64 -6.68 2.81 16.32
CA PHE A 64 -6.68 4.26 16.37
C PHE A 64 -5.65 4.80 15.38
N ILE A 65 -6.05 5.79 14.59
CA ILE A 65 -5.17 6.54 13.68
C ILE A 65 -5.10 7.97 14.19
N GLN A 66 -3.93 8.37 14.69
CA GLN A 66 -3.71 9.68 15.29
C GLN A 66 -4.80 10.03 16.34
N GLY A 67 -5.11 9.09 17.21
CA GLY A 67 -6.08 9.22 18.28
C GLY A 67 -7.56 9.04 17.87
N LYS A 68 -7.88 8.94 16.58
CA LYS A 68 -9.25 8.70 16.10
C LYS A 68 -9.51 7.23 15.88
N SER A 69 -10.59 6.69 16.47
CA SER A 69 -10.97 5.29 16.31
C SER A 69 -11.43 4.98 14.88
N MET A 70 -10.94 3.89 14.30
CA MET A 70 -11.44 3.39 13.01
C MET A 70 -12.85 2.78 13.10
N LYS A 71 -13.37 2.49 14.30
CA LYS A 71 -14.78 2.08 14.48
C LYS A 71 -15.76 3.18 14.10
N ASP A 72 -15.34 4.44 14.27
CA ASP A 72 -16.16 5.62 13.95
C ASP A 72 -16.09 5.99 12.47
N PHE A 73 -15.27 5.29 11.67
CA PHE A 73 -15.12 5.57 10.24
C PHE A 73 -16.33 5.04 9.46
N THR A 74 -16.95 5.92 8.69
CA THR A 74 -17.87 5.54 7.61
C THR A 74 -17.09 4.94 6.44
N GLU A 75 -17.77 4.31 5.46
CA GLU A 75 -17.12 3.83 4.24
C GLU A 75 -16.42 4.98 3.48
N LYS A 76 -16.98 6.18 3.48
CA LYS A 76 -16.35 7.38 2.90
C LYS A 76 -15.07 7.77 3.64
N ASP A 77 -15.03 7.61 4.97
CA ASP A 77 -13.81 7.88 5.75
C ASP A 77 -12.72 6.85 5.46
N PHE A 78 -13.07 5.57 5.26
CA PHE A 78 -12.13 4.56 4.79
C PHE A 78 -11.60 4.88 3.39
N ASP A 79 -12.44 5.35 2.46
CA ASP A 79 -12.00 5.77 1.13
C ASP A 79 -11.03 6.95 1.22
N ARG A 80 -11.33 7.95 2.03
CA ARG A 80 -10.47 9.11 2.29
C ARG A 80 -9.14 8.69 2.94
N TYR A 81 -9.20 7.76 3.91
CA TYR A 81 -8.02 7.22 4.57
C TYR A 81 -7.08 6.54 3.57
N ARG A 82 -7.58 5.61 2.77
CA ARG A 82 -6.81 4.94 1.71
C ARG A 82 -6.28 5.91 0.65
N ASN A 83 -7.06 6.94 0.34
CA ASN A 83 -6.69 7.89 -0.70
C ASN A 83 -5.64 8.90 -0.26
N SER A 84 -5.66 9.35 1.01
CA SER A 84 -4.82 10.46 1.48
C SER A 84 -3.73 10.07 2.49
N PHE A 85 -3.99 9.07 3.32
CA PHE A 85 -3.09 8.71 4.41
C PHE A 85 -2.20 7.52 4.09
N VAL A 86 -2.70 6.55 3.30
CA VAL A 86 -2.04 5.28 3.03
C VAL A 86 -1.53 5.20 1.59
N GLY A 87 -0.28 4.80 1.42
CA GLY A 87 0.26 4.29 0.16
C GLY A 87 0.44 2.78 0.24
N PHE A 88 0.10 2.06 -0.82
CA PHE A 88 0.31 0.61 -0.91
C PHE A 88 1.32 0.27 -1.99
N VAL A 89 2.23 -0.65 -1.66
CA VAL A 89 3.19 -1.27 -2.56
C VAL A 89 3.05 -2.78 -2.43
N PHE A 90 2.67 -3.45 -3.52
CA PHE A 90 2.40 -4.89 -3.54
C PHE A 90 3.51 -5.66 -4.26
N GLN A 91 3.62 -6.95 -3.99
CA GLN A 91 4.53 -7.87 -4.64
C GLN A 91 4.28 -7.94 -6.16
N GLU A 92 3.03 -7.95 -6.61
CA GLU A 92 2.64 -8.03 -8.03
C GLU A 92 2.51 -6.66 -8.70
N PHE A 93 3.10 -5.61 -8.11
CA PHE A 93 3.10 -4.21 -8.59
C PHE A 93 1.71 -3.60 -8.73
N ASN A 94 0.70 -4.33 -9.15
CA ASN A 94 -0.69 -3.89 -9.42
C ASN A 94 -0.75 -2.63 -10.31
N LEU A 95 0.10 -2.59 -11.34
CA LEU A 95 0.11 -1.51 -12.33
C LEU A 95 -0.90 -1.80 -13.45
N LEU A 96 -1.44 -0.72 -14.00
CA LEU A 96 -2.35 -0.80 -15.13
C LEU A 96 -1.53 -0.91 -16.43
N GLU A 97 -1.52 -2.09 -17.06
CA GLU A 97 -0.68 -2.40 -18.23
C GLU A 97 -1.00 -1.55 -19.45
N ASP A 98 -2.23 -1.09 -19.57
CA ASP A 98 -2.71 -0.26 -20.68
C ASP A 98 -2.29 1.20 -20.59
N TYR A 99 -1.83 1.60 -19.41
CA TYR A 99 -1.36 2.93 -19.12
C TYR A 99 0.17 2.96 -19.17
N ASN A 100 0.73 4.10 -19.58
CA ASN A 100 2.17 4.33 -19.46
C ASN A 100 2.57 4.63 -17.99
N VAL A 101 3.86 4.82 -17.75
CA VAL A 101 4.40 5.13 -16.42
C VAL A 101 3.76 6.38 -15.82
N TYR A 102 3.72 7.49 -16.57
CA TYR A 102 3.14 8.74 -16.10
C TYR A 102 1.67 8.60 -15.76
N GLU A 103 0.88 7.98 -16.62
CA GLU A 103 -0.55 7.77 -16.43
C GLU A 103 -0.87 6.89 -15.21
N ASN A 104 -0.04 5.87 -14.91
CA ASN A 104 -0.19 5.05 -13.70
C ASN A 104 -0.02 5.87 -12.41
N ILE A 105 0.90 6.84 -12.42
CA ILE A 105 1.16 7.70 -11.25
C ILE A 105 0.11 8.80 -11.16
N GLU A 106 -0.20 9.46 -12.27
CA GLU A 106 -1.18 10.55 -12.36
C GLU A 106 -2.57 10.12 -11.89
N LEU A 107 -2.97 8.87 -12.14
CA LEU A 107 -4.25 8.32 -11.69
C LEU A 107 -4.44 8.48 -10.18
N ALA A 108 -3.37 8.32 -9.39
CA ALA A 108 -3.45 8.47 -7.93
C ALA A 108 -3.70 9.93 -7.50
N LEU A 109 -3.20 10.93 -8.24
CA LEU A 109 -3.54 12.35 -8.05
C LEU A 109 -4.97 12.65 -8.50
N ALA A 110 -5.38 12.08 -9.62
CA ALA A 110 -6.74 12.24 -10.13
C ALA A 110 -7.80 11.75 -9.13
N LEU A 111 -7.53 10.66 -8.40
CA LEU A 111 -8.39 10.17 -7.30
C LEU A 111 -8.50 11.19 -6.16
N GLN A 112 -7.50 12.06 -5.93
CA GLN A 112 -7.54 13.16 -4.99
C GLN A 112 -8.12 14.46 -5.59
N GLN A 113 -8.58 14.44 -6.84
CA GLN A 113 -8.98 15.63 -7.60
C GLN A 113 -7.87 16.67 -7.73
N LYS A 114 -6.62 16.24 -7.67
CA LYS A 114 -5.43 17.09 -7.81
C LYS A 114 -4.83 16.95 -9.19
N LYS A 115 -4.18 18.01 -9.64
CA LYS A 115 -3.33 17.98 -10.82
C LYS A 115 -1.87 17.85 -10.42
N ASP A 116 -1.02 17.45 -11.36
CA ASP A 116 0.43 17.44 -11.16
C ASP A 116 0.97 18.87 -11.07
N GLU A 117 0.94 19.43 -9.86
CA GLU A 117 1.44 20.75 -9.58
C GLU A 117 2.97 20.75 -9.54
N ASN A 118 3.58 21.79 -10.16
CA ASN A 118 5.03 21.97 -10.19
C ASN A 118 5.81 20.77 -10.75
N HIS A 119 5.20 20.00 -11.66
CA HIS A 119 5.81 18.80 -12.24
C HIS A 119 6.30 17.79 -11.20
N PHE A 120 5.56 17.63 -10.10
CA PHE A 120 5.92 16.77 -8.98
C PHE A 120 6.14 15.31 -9.41
N ILE A 121 5.32 14.78 -10.34
CA ILE A 121 5.52 13.44 -10.89
C ILE A 121 6.90 13.31 -11.52
N ARG A 122 7.35 14.31 -12.28
CA ARG A 122 8.69 14.28 -12.91
C ARG A 122 9.81 14.26 -11.87
N HIS A 123 9.74 15.10 -10.84
CA HIS A 123 10.69 15.08 -9.74
C HIS A 123 10.71 13.72 -9.03
N LEU A 124 9.54 13.11 -8.83
CA LEU A 124 9.43 11.80 -8.23
C LEU A 124 10.05 10.70 -9.11
N LEU A 125 9.83 10.77 -10.43
CA LEU A 125 10.45 9.84 -11.38
C LEU A 125 11.99 9.96 -11.38
N THR A 126 12.53 11.18 -11.37
CA THR A 126 13.99 11.39 -11.27
C THR A 126 14.54 10.83 -9.95
N SER A 127 13.85 11.05 -8.81
CA SER A 127 14.30 10.54 -7.51
C SER A 127 14.25 9.01 -7.37
N LEU A 128 13.52 8.35 -8.26
CA LEU A 128 13.37 6.89 -8.32
C LEU A 128 14.09 6.25 -9.51
N ASP A 129 15.01 6.97 -10.19
CA ASP A 129 15.73 6.52 -11.38
C ASP A 129 14.79 6.01 -12.50
N LEU A 130 13.71 6.73 -12.74
CA LEU A 130 12.72 6.45 -13.79
C LEU A 130 12.65 7.57 -14.84
N GLU A 131 13.62 8.49 -14.85
CA GLU A 131 13.69 9.59 -15.80
C GLU A 131 13.76 9.07 -17.23
N GLY A 132 13.00 9.69 -18.13
CA GLY A 132 12.90 9.28 -19.54
C GLY A 132 12.01 8.07 -19.82
N LEU A 133 11.41 7.47 -18.77
CA LEU A 133 10.50 6.33 -18.92
C LEU A 133 9.00 6.72 -18.88
N GLU A 134 8.68 8.01 -18.79
CA GLU A 134 7.31 8.53 -18.56
C GLU A 134 6.28 7.96 -19.53
N LYS A 135 6.68 7.84 -20.82
CA LYS A 135 5.80 7.38 -21.90
C LYS A 135 5.87 5.87 -22.16
N ARG A 136 6.76 5.14 -21.49
CA ARG A 136 6.89 3.69 -21.67
C ARG A 136 5.69 2.95 -21.12
N LYS A 137 5.31 1.87 -21.80
CA LYS A 137 4.29 0.93 -21.32
C LYS A 137 4.84 0.05 -20.21
N ILE A 138 3.98 -0.41 -19.30
CA ILE A 138 4.40 -1.21 -18.15
C ILE A 138 5.06 -2.53 -18.57
N ASN A 139 4.63 -3.14 -19.66
CA ASN A 139 5.21 -4.39 -20.17
C ASN A 139 6.65 -4.22 -20.74
N GLU A 140 7.08 -2.98 -21.02
CA GLU A 140 8.44 -2.66 -21.50
C GLU A 140 9.44 -2.44 -20.36
N LEU A 141 8.99 -2.51 -19.10
CA LEU A 141 9.80 -2.25 -17.92
C LEU A 141 10.35 -3.54 -17.27
N SER A 142 11.55 -3.45 -16.70
CA SER A 142 12.08 -4.49 -15.82
C SER A 142 11.25 -4.60 -14.51
N GLY A 143 11.39 -5.72 -13.77
CA GLY A 143 10.72 -5.89 -12.47
C GLY A 143 11.03 -4.78 -11.48
N GLY A 144 12.33 -4.40 -11.35
CA GLY A 144 12.75 -3.30 -10.48
C GLY A 144 12.17 -1.95 -10.92
N GLN A 145 12.09 -1.66 -12.23
CA GLN A 145 11.44 -0.45 -12.73
C GLN A 145 9.94 -0.45 -12.45
N LYS A 146 9.24 -1.58 -12.63
CA LYS A 146 7.82 -1.71 -12.27
C LYS A 146 7.60 -1.44 -10.78
N GLN A 147 8.46 -1.96 -9.92
CA GLN A 147 8.35 -1.72 -8.48
C GLN A 147 8.57 -0.25 -8.13
N ARG A 148 9.55 0.40 -8.74
CA ARG A 148 9.78 1.85 -8.55
C ARG A 148 8.58 2.67 -9.04
N VAL A 149 7.91 2.29 -10.14
CA VAL A 149 6.66 2.92 -10.59
C VAL A 149 5.53 2.72 -9.58
N ALA A 150 5.40 1.52 -9.00
CA ALA A 150 4.42 1.26 -7.94
C ALA A 150 4.67 2.11 -6.69
N ILE A 151 5.95 2.28 -6.29
CA ILE A 151 6.37 3.18 -5.21
C ILE A 151 6.04 4.63 -5.58
N ALA A 152 6.37 5.10 -6.78
CA ALA A 152 6.05 6.44 -7.25
C ALA A 152 4.54 6.72 -7.18
N ARG A 153 3.71 5.77 -7.65
CA ARG A 153 2.25 5.85 -7.57
C ARG A 153 1.74 5.94 -6.13
N ALA A 154 2.37 5.23 -5.20
CA ALA A 154 2.01 5.32 -3.79
C ALA A 154 2.42 6.68 -3.19
N LEU A 155 3.62 7.18 -3.51
CA LEU A 155 4.20 8.39 -2.94
C LEU A 155 3.61 9.69 -3.49
N VAL A 156 3.11 9.70 -4.73
CA VAL A 156 2.56 10.91 -5.36
C VAL A 156 1.41 11.52 -4.56
N LYS A 157 0.71 10.70 -3.78
CA LYS A 157 -0.36 11.10 -2.85
C LYS A 157 0.17 11.77 -1.57
N ARG A 158 1.49 11.76 -1.34
CA ARG A 158 2.14 12.20 -0.10
C ARG A 158 1.55 11.50 1.15
N PRO A 159 1.53 10.17 1.17
CA PRO A 159 0.96 9.42 2.29
C PRO A 159 1.78 9.63 3.55
N LYS A 160 1.17 9.39 4.73
CA LYS A 160 1.89 9.31 6.02
C LYS A 160 2.33 7.90 6.34
N LEU A 161 1.61 6.91 5.83
CA LEU A 161 1.84 5.49 6.02
C LEU A 161 2.07 4.83 4.65
N LEU A 162 3.20 4.15 4.48
CA LEU A 162 3.49 3.33 3.32
C LEU A 162 3.48 1.85 3.75
N LEU A 163 2.57 1.07 3.19
CA LEU A 163 2.41 -0.35 3.45
C LEU A 163 2.96 -1.14 2.27
N CYS A 164 3.95 -1.99 2.54
CA CYS A 164 4.65 -2.79 1.54
C CYS A 164 4.45 -4.28 1.84
N ASP A 165 3.75 -5.00 0.97
CA ASP A 165 3.55 -6.45 1.07
C ASP A 165 4.54 -7.16 0.14
N GLU A 166 5.57 -7.81 0.70
CA GLU A 166 6.64 -8.51 -0.02
C GLU A 166 7.24 -7.69 -1.18
N PRO A 167 7.70 -6.44 -0.96
CA PRO A 167 8.00 -5.48 -2.04
C PRO A 167 9.16 -5.90 -2.95
N THR A 168 9.91 -6.95 -2.60
CA THR A 168 11.06 -7.46 -3.36
C THR A 168 10.88 -8.91 -3.81
N GLY A 169 9.74 -9.54 -3.51
CA GLY A 169 9.51 -10.97 -3.75
C GLY A 169 9.62 -11.41 -5.23
N ASN A 170 9.38 -10.50 -6.18
CA ASN A 170 9.47 -10.75 -7.62
C ASN A 170 10.73 -10.13 -8.27
N LEU A 171 11.74 -9.78 -7.47
CA LEU A 171 12.95 -9.09 -7.95
C LEU A 171 14.19 -9.94 -7.72
N ASP A 172 15.23 -9.69 -8.54
CA ASP A 172 16.57 -10.17 -8.26
C ASP A 172 17.16 -9.48 -7.03
N GLN A 173 18.19 -10.08 -6.44
CA GLN A 173 18.79 -9.61 -5.18
C GLN A 173 19.28 -8.15 -5.26
N LYS A 174 19.90 -7.74 -6.37
CA LYS A 174 20.41 -6.38 -6.55
C LYS A 174 19.26 -5.37 -6.57
N SER A 175 18.26 -5.61 -7.43
CA SER A 175 17.05 -4.78 -7.50
C SER A 175 16.32 -4.72 -6.18
N GLY A 176 16.25 -5.83 -5.44
CA GLY A 176 15.65 -5.88 -4.09
C GLY A 176 16.35 -4.96 -3.09
N GLN A 177 17.70 -4.98 -3.06
CA GLN A 177 18.48 -4.09 -2.20
C GLN A 177 18.28 -2.60 -2.56
N GLU A 178 18.18 -2.27 -3.83
CA GLU A 178 17.89 -0.91 -4.30
C GLU A 178 16.51 -0.45 -3.79
N ILE A 179 15.48 -1.32 -3.88
CA ILE A 179 14.14 -1.01 -3.36
C ILE A 179 14.15 -0.79 -1.85
N PHE A 180 14.82 -1.64 -1.06
CA PHE A 180 14.92 -1.43 0.38
C PHE A 180 15.67 -0.14 0.74
N THR A 181 16.68 0.24 -0.03
CA THR A 181 17.39 1.52 0.15
C THR A 181 16.46 2.70 -0.09
N ILE A 182 15.64 2.66 -1.14
CA ILE A 182 14.61 3.67 -1.44
C ILE A 182 13.59 3.74 -0.28
N LEU A 183 13.07 2.59 0.16
CA LEU A 183 12.10 2.55 1.26
C LEU A 183 12.69 3.08 2.59
N LYS A 184 13.97 2.80 2.85
CA LYS A 184 14.68 3.34 4.02
C LYS A 184 14.81 4.86 3.95
N GLU A 185 15.08 5.43 2.78
CA GLU A 185 15.12 6.89 2.62
C GLU A 185 13.74 7.52 2.86
N ILE A 186 12.69 6.91 2.32
CA ILE A 186 11.30 7.33 2.53
C ILE A 186 10.94 7.29 4.02
N SER A 187 11.42 6.28 4.75
CA SER A 187 11.08 6.08 6.17
C SER A 187 11.60 7.17 7.11
N LYS A 188 12.53 8.02 6.67
CA LYS A 188 13.00 9.19 7.44
C LYS A 188 11.89 10.23 7.67
N GLN A 189 10.87 10.26 6.80
CA GLN A 189 9.77 11.23 6.86
C GLN A 189 8.39 10.58 7.00
N ASN A 190 8.28 9.27 6.75
CA ASN A 190 7.03 8.51 6.71
C ASN A 190 7.16 7.25 7.56
N LEU A 191 6.04 6.73 8.05
CA LEU A 191 6.02 5.37 8.56
C LEU A 191 5.98 4.40 7.37
N VAL A 192 6.99 3.54 7.25
CA VAL A 192 7.05 2.46 6.24
C VAL A 192 6.93 1.13 6.95
N VAL A 193 5.87 0.38 6.67
CA VAL A 193 5.65 -0.96 7.21
C VAL A 193 5.86 -1.98 6.10
N VAL A 194 6.84 -2.86 6.28
CA VAL A 194 7.21 -3.89 5.30
C VAL A 194 6.88 -5.26 5.85
N VAL A 195 6.00 -5.97 5.18
CA VAL A 195 5.82 -7.42 5.38
C VAL A 195 6.84 -8.13 4.51
N SER A 196 7.65 -9.00 5.10
CA SER A 196 8.64 -9.80 4.38
C SER A 196 8.98 -11.09 5.14
N HIS A 197 9.58 -12.04 4.43
CA HIS A 197 10.25 -13.21 4.99
C HIS A 197 11.79 -13.08 4.97
N ASP A 198 12.31 -11.95 4.48
CA ASP A 198 13.75 -11.67 4.38
C ASP A 198 14.28 -11.09 5.70
N GLU A 199 14.79 -11.97 6.58
CA GLU A 199 15.37 -11.58 7.86
C GLU A 199 16.66 -10.77 7.69
N GLU A 200 17.45 -11.01 6.65
CA GLU A 200 18.69 -10.27 6.39
C GLU A 200 18.39 -8.82 6.06
N ALA A 201 17.43 -8.59 5.16
CA ALA A 201 16.95 -7.25 4.86
C ALA A 201 16.36 -6.56 6.10
N ALA A 202 15.58 -7.28 6.91
CA ALA A 202 15.04 -6.72 8.15
C ALA A 202 16.15 -6.25 9.10
N ARG A 203 17.17 -7.10 9.35
CA ARG A 203 18.30 -6.73 10.21
C ARG A 203 19.09 -5.53 9.68
N LYS A 204 19.17 -5.36 8.36
CA LYS A 204 19.95 -4.29 7.71
C LYS A 204 19.21 -2.96 7.64
N TYR A 205 17.91 -2.97 7.42
CA TYR A 205 17.14 -1.77 7.07
C TYR A 205 16.10 -1.34 8.11
N ALA A 206 15.65 -2.26 9.00
CA ALA A 206 14.60 -1.93 9.96
C ALA A 206 15.08 -0.96 11.06
N ASP A 207 14.18 -0.10 11.50
CA ASP A 207 14.27 0.61 12.78
C ASP A 207 13.58 -0.19 13.88
N ARG A 208 12.65 -1.07 13.53
CA ARG A 208 11.94 -1.97 14.43
C ARG A 208 11.52 -3.23 13.68
N ILE A 209 11.64 -4.37 14.33
CA ILE A 209 11.23 -5.68 13.80
C ILE A 209 10.16 -6.25 14.71
N LEU A 210 9.05 -6.68 14.08
CA LEU A 210 7.95 -7.41 14.70
C LEU A 210 7.94 -8.82 14.12
N THR A 211 7.91 -9.85 14.95
CA THR A 211 7.75 -11.25 14.52
C THR A 211 6.35 -11.73 14.84
N ILE A 212 5.61 -12.22 13.82
CA ILE A 212 4.26 -12.77 13.99
C ILE A 212 4.30 -14.29 13.80
N VAL A 213 3.80 -15.00 14.81
CA VAL A 213 3.63 -16.45 14.80
C VAL A 213 2.18 -16.76 15.19
N ASP A 214 1.48 -17.53 14.37
CA ASP A 214 0.09 -17.98 14.61
C ASP A 214 -0.89 -16.87 15.03
N GLY A 215 -0.72 -15.69 14.42
CA GLY A 215 -1.57 -14.51 14.65
C GLY A 215 -1.21 -13.67 15.87
N GLU A 216 -0.13 -13.97 16.58
CA GLU A 216 0.35 -13.23 17.75
C GLU A 216 1.70 -12.57 17.47
N ILE A 217 1.95 -11.39 18.04
CA ILE A 217 3.29 -10.78 18.03
C ILE A 217 4.11 -11.47 19.13
N THR A 218 5.12 -12.24 18.71
CA THR A 218 5.99 -12.98 19.64
C THR A 218 7.27 -12.23 19.98
N GLU A 219 7.74 -11.36 19.10
CA GLU A 219 8.92 -10.53 19.29
C GLU A 219 8.67 -9.12 18.79
N ASP A 220 9.23 -8.15 19.51
CA ASP A 220 9.20 -6.74 19.19
C ASP A 220 10.49 -6.09 19.66
N THR A 221 11.32 -5.62 18.74
CA THR A 221 12.60 -5.00 19.09
C THR A 221 12.47 -3.59 19.67
N GLY A 222 11.27 -2.99 19.62
CA GLY A 222 11.07 -1.58 19.98
C GLY A 222 11.76 -0.61 19.01
N TYR A 223 11.58 0.70 19.23
CA TYR A 223 12.35 1.74 18.53
C TYR A 223 13.60 2.09 19.33
N GLN A 224 14.74 2.28 18.65
CA GLN A 224 16.00 2.62 19.32
C GLN A 224 16.10 4.11 19.68
N ASN A 225 15.31 5.00 19.06
CA ASN A 225 15.27 6.45 19.36
C ASN A 225 13.89 7.03 18.94
N THR A 226 13.14 7.60 19.86
CA THR A 226 11.87 8.28 19.60
C THR A 226 11.97 9.78 19.87
N GLU A 227 11.81 10.61 18.83
CA GLU A 227 11.40 12.00 18.96
C GLU A 227 9.88 12.09 18.74
N GLU A 228 9.15 12.54 19.74
CA GLU A 228 7.71 12.78 19.64
C GLU A 228 7.41 13.98 18.75
N ASN A 229 6.75 13.77 17.62
CA ASN A 229 6.18 14.83 16.79
C ASN A 229 4.71 14.54 16.51
N SER A 230 3.82 15.32 17.09
CA SER A 230 2.39 15.26 16.81
C SER A 230 2.05 16.03 15.52
N SER A 231 1.58 15.35 14.50
CA SER A 231 1.06 15.96 13.27
C SER A 231 -0.48 15.93 13.24
N SER A 232 -1.11 17.01 12.79
CA SER A 232 -2.56 17.08 12.62
C SER A 232 -3.03 16.22 11.45
N PHE A 233 -4.16 15.51 11.64
CA PHE A 233 -4.74 14.58 10.67
C PHE A 233 -5.94 15.19 9.95
N THR A 234 -5.89 15.27 8.61
CA THR A 234 -7.02 15.65 7.75
C THR A 234 -7.21 14.63 6.63
N LEU A 235 -8.43 14.07 6.52
CA LEU A 235 -8.83 13.18 5.44
C LEU A 235 -9.24 13.99 4.20
N GLN A 236 -8.70 13.65 3.04
CA GLN A 236 -9.06 14.27 1.75
C GLN A 236 -10.09 13.43 1.01
N GLU A 237 -11.00 14.09 0.27
CA GLU A 237 -12.02 13.42 -0.51
C GLU A 237 -11.41 12.60 -1.66
N ALA A 238 -12.06 11.46 -1.97
CA ALA A 238 -11.67 10.55 -3.03
C ALA A 238 -12.80 10.44 -4.06
N HIS A 239 -12.56 10.90 -5.29
CA HIS A 239 -13.48 10.73 -6.40
C HIS A 239 -12.71 10.43 -7.68
N LEU A 240 -13.11 9.40 -8.41
CA LEU A 240 -12.53 9.09 -9.70
C LEU A 240 -13.16 10.01 -10.76
N PRO A 241 -12.36 10.84 -11.50
CA PRO A 241 -12.88 11.69 -12.56
C PRO A 241 -13.57 10.87 -13.66
N PHE A 242 -14.69 11.37 -14.17
CA PHE A 242 -15.50 10.67 -15.19
C PHE A 242 -14.67 10.32 -16.44
N SER A 243 -13.71 11.17 -16.81
CA SER A 243 -12.80 10.92 -17.94
C SER A 243 -11.97 9.63 -17.77
N TYR A 244 -11.53 9.30 -16.57
CA TYR A 244 -10.82 8.05 -16.28
C TYR A 244 -11.76 6.85 -16.31
N ILE A 245 -12.97 6.98 -15.77
CA ILE A 245 -13.99 5.91 -15.82
C ILE A 245 -14.29 5.59 -17.28
N PHE A 246 -14.48 6.61 -18.12
CA PHE A 246 -14.77 6.46 -19.55
C PHE A 246 -13.58 5.83 -20.31
N LYS A 247 -12.33 6.26 -20.02
CA LYS A 247 -11.11 5.69 -20.60
C LYS A 247 -10.96 4.20 -20.24
N MET A 248 -11.19 3.84 -18.99
CA MET A 248 -11.15 2.43 -18.52
C MET A 248 -12.27 1.60 -19.16
N ALA A 249 -13.49 2.15 -19.29
CA ALA A 249 -14.60 1.48 -19.96
C ALA A 249 -14.32 1.23 -21.43
N LEU A 250 -13.84 2.24 -22.17
CA LEU A 250 -13.44 2.11 -23.57
C LEU A 250 -12.34 1.07 -23.77
N HIS A 251 -11.37 1.02 -22.86
CA HIS A 251 -10.30 0.06 -22.93
C HIS A 251 -10.83 -1.38 -22.74
N ASN A 252 -11.66 -1.62 -21.72
CA ASN A 252 -12.31 -2.92 -21.50
C ASN A 252 -13.16 -3.36 -22.70
N LEU A 253 -13.78 -2.43 -23.42
CA LEU A 253 -14.51 -2.71 -24.66
C LEU A 253 -13.57 -3.15 -25.81
N LYS A 254 -12.40 -2.52 -25.94
CA LYS A 254 -11.39 -2.90 -26.96
C LYS A 254 -10.79 -4.28 -26.71
N LEU A 255 -10.61 -4.68 -25.44
CA LEU A 255 -10.10 -6.00 -25.07
C LEU A 255 -11.10 -7.15 -25.29
N LYS A 256 -12.40 -6.85 -25.40
CA LYS A 256 -13.46 -7.85 -25.58
C LYS A 256 -14.40 -7.50 -26.75
N PRO A 257 -13.87 -7.37 -27.99
CA PRO A 257 -14.67 -6.93 -29.14
C PRO A 257 -15.86 -7.85 -29.41
N PHE A 258 -15.73 -9.15 -29.14
CA PHE A 258 -16.81 -10.13 -29.31
C PHE A 258 -17.99 -9.89 -28.35
N LYS A 259 -17.72 -9.47 -27.11
CA LYS A 259 -18.77 -9.10 -26.16
C LYS A 259 -19.50 -7.82 -26.57
N LEU A 260 -18.78 -6.86 -27.16
CA LEU A 260 -19.35 -5.62 -27.65
C LEU A 260 -20.38 -5.91 -28.80
N VAL A 261 -19.94 -6.71 -29.79
CA VAL A 261 -20.79 -7.11 -30.92
C VAL A 261 -22.03 -7.86 -30.42
N LEU A 262 -21.88 -8.78 -29.47
CA LEU A 262 -22.98 -9.54 -28.89
C LEU A 262 -23.96 -8.63 -28.11
N THR A 263 -23.45 -7.66 -27.36
CA THR A 263 -24.28 -6.72 -26.59
C THR A 263 -25.06 -5.78 -27.50
N VAL A 264 -24.43 -5.30 -28.59
CA VAL A 264 -25.11 -4.47 -29.60
C VAL A 264 -26.20 -5.28 -30.34
N LEU A 265 -25.92 -6.55 -30.71
CA LEU A 265 -26.89 -7.45 -31.34
C LEU A 265 -28.07 -7.83 -30.42
N LEU A 266 -27.91 -7.80 -29.11
CA LEU A 266 -28.99 -8.08 -28.15
C LEU A 266 -29.82 -6.85 -27.80
N LEU A 267 -29.34 -5.64 -28.13
CA LEU A 267 -30.02 -4.36 -27.89
C LEU A 267 -30.72 -3.80 -29.15
N THR A 268 -30.50 -4.42 -30.32
CA THR A 268 -31.21 -4.18 -31.59
C THR A 268 -32.23 -5.27 -31.85
#